data_4570f1a8f5a05e43453bffa7af1119ff
#
_entry.id   4570f1a8f5a05e43453bffa7af1119ff
#
_cell.length_a   1.000
_cell.length_b   1.000
_cell.length_c   1.000
_cell.angle_alpha   90.00
_cell.angle_beta   90.00
_cell.angle_gamma   90.00
#
_symmetry.space_group_name_H-M   'P 1'
#
loop_
_entity.id
_entity.type
_entity.pdbx_description
1 polymer ?
#
loop_
_entity_poly.entity_id
_entity_poly.type
_entity_poly.pdbx_seq_one_letter_code
_entity_poly.pdbx_strand_id
1 'polypeptide(L)'
;PNNRYAKAENVDDSDQDARDYINSVSPKGKIKDELIETYISEGPKMIDYLHDNSQVKYRNLAHYPDYFPDNPGGKEGNRSMEPEPINGTQLGNDLGKLREQHPQTAFTMGPINMNFTQVEGQLLLGALPGWKTLFAKLFTKYILDLPMRLKWGWKDRRLTMGNAGVARLVLSLKD
;
A
#
# COMPACT_ATOMS: atom_id res chain seq x y z
N PRO A 1 13.40 3.79 6.24
CA PRO A 1 14.59 3.77 5.36
C PRO A 1 15.14 2.35 5.22
N ASN A 2 16.04 2.15 4.27
CA ASN A 2 16.90 0.94 4.16
C ASN A 2 16.20 -0.43 4.12
N ASN A 3 14.89 -0.51 3.87
CA ASN A 3 14.22 -1.79 3.67
C ASN A 3 14.58 -2.40 2.29
N ARG A 4 14.30 -3.69 2.10
CA ARG A 4 14.64 -4.45 0.88
C ARG A 4 14.11 -3.82 -0.42
N TYR A 5 12.92 -3.24 -0.39
CA TYR A 5 12.29 -2.61 -1.56
C TYR A 5 12.97 -1.29 -1.91
N ALA A 6 13.29 -0.47 -0.90
CA ALA A 6 14.04 0.76 -1.08
C ALA A 6 15.44 0.49 -1.65
N LYS A 7 16.13 -0.54 -1.13
CA LYS A 7 17.44 -0.96 -1.65
C LYS A 7 17.36 -1.46 -3.09
N ALA A 8 16.33 -2.22 -3.46
CA ALA A 8 16.15 -2.70 -4.82
C ALA A 8 15.90 -1.58 -5.84
N GLU A 9 15.33 -0.47 -5.40
CA GLU A 9 15.06 0.72 -6.21
C GLU A 9 16.13 1.80 -6.09
N ASN A 10 17.23 1.53 -5.36
CA ASN A 10 18.32 2.49 -5.08
C ASN A 10 17.82 3.82 -4.49
N VAL A 11 16.87 3.73 -3.56
CA VAL A 11 16.31 4.91 -2.90
C VAL A 11 17.36 5.56 -2.00
N ASP A 12 17.58 6.86 -2.19
CA ASP A 12 18.47 7.66 -1.34
C ASP A 12 17.75 8.06 -0.04
N ASP A 13 17.86 7.21 0.97
CA ASP A 13 17.33 7.45 2.32
C ASP A 13 18.23 6.78 3.35
N SER A 14 18.43 7.43 4.49
CA SER A 14 19.30 6.95 5.55
C SER A 14 18.58 6.85 6.90
N ASP A 15 19.17 6.10 7.83
CA ASP A 15 18.69 6.03 9.21
C ASP A 15 18.78 7.40 9.89
N GLN A 16 19.79 8.21 9.52
CA GLN A 16 19.92 9.57 10.01
C GLN A 16 18.82 10.48 9.51
N ASP A 17 18.48 10.43 8.20
CA ASP A 17 17.36 11.19 7.65
C ASP A 17 16.04 10.83 8.32
N ALA A 18 15.80 9.53 8.56
CA ALA A 18 14.60 9.10 9.26
C ALA A 18 14.53 9.61 10.70
N ARG A 19 15.67 9.60 11.41
CA ARG A 19 15.77 10.14 12.78
C ARG A 19 15.50 11.63 12.79
N ASP A 20 16.13 12.39 11.89
CA ASP A 20 15.98 13.83 11.80
C ASP A 20 14.53 14.22 11.48
N TYR A 21 13.90 13.49 10.57
CA TYR A 21 12.49 13.69 10.24
C TYR A 21 11.57 13.40 11.43
N ILE A 22 11.71 12.25 12.09
CA ILE A 22 10.88 11.90 13.25
C ILE A 22 11.03 12.96 14.34
N ASN A 23 12.25 13.41 14.63
CA ASN A 23 12.51 14.45 15.61
C ASN A 23 11.92 15.80 15.20
N SER A 24 11.90 16.12 13.91
CA SER A 24 11.36 17.39 13.41
C SER A 24 9.83 17.50 13.56
N VAL A 25 9.13 16.37 13.47
CA VAL A 25 7.65 16.33 13.54
C VAL A 25 7.13 15.89 14.91
N SER A 26 7.99 15.43 15.78
CA SER A 26 7.61 14.95 17.12
C SER A 26 7.69 16.08 18.17
N PRO A 27 6.78 16.10 19.14
CA PRO A 27 6.89 17.04 20.26
C PRO A 27 8.18 16.77 21.06
N LYS A 28 8.96 17.82 21.29
CA LYS A 28 10.26 17.72 21.99
C LYS A 28 10.13 17.01 23.35
N GLY A 29 10.97 16.00 23.56
CA GLY A 29 11.05 15.25 24.82
C GLY A 29 9.83 14.35 25.15
N LYS A 30 8.89 14.15 24.21
CA LYS A 30 7.73 13.28 24.40
C LYS A 30 7.99 11.85 23.95
N ILE A 31 8.86 11.65 22.99
CA ILE A 31 9.26 10.33 22.49
C ILE A 31 10.68 10.05 22.97
N LYS A 32 10.90 8.90 23.56
CA LYS A 32 12.24 8.46 23.98
C LYS A 32 13.09 8.12 22.75
N ASP A 33 14.32 8.55 22.70
CA ASP A 33 15.26 8.27 21.61
C ASP A 33 15.39 6.76 21.34
N GLU A 34 15.38 5.95 22.39
CA GLU A 34 15.43 4.48 22.29
C GLU A 34 14.29 3.91 21.43
N LEU A 35 13.07 4.49 21.53
CA LEU A 35 11.92 4.05 20.71
C LEU A 35 12.11 4.45 19.24
N ILE A 36 12.67 5.62 19.00
CA ILE A 36 12.97 6.07 17.62
C ILE A 36 14.02 5.15 17.00
N GLU A 37 15.09 4.86 17.73
CA GLU A 37 16.15 3.94 17.27
C GLU A 37 15.60 2.54 16.99
N THR A 38 14.80 2.01 17.91
CA THR A 38 14.16 0.71 17.74
C THR A 38 13.27 0.70 16.50
N TYR A 39 12.45 1.73 16.30
CA TYR A 39 11.58 1.84 15.12
C TYR A 39 12.36 1.84 13.81
N ILE A 40 13.44 2.62 13.74
CA ILE A 40 14.30 2.75 12.56
C ILE A 40 15.04 1.43 12.27
N SER A 41 15.61 0.80 13.29
CA SER A 41 16.43 -0.41 13.14
C SER A 41 15.60 -1.68 12.91
N GLU A 42 14.44 -1.82 13.55
CA GLU A 42 13.63 -3.03 13.49
C GLU A 42 12.61 -3.01 12.33
N GLY A 43 12.22 -1.81 11.85
CA GLY A 43 11.28 -1.68 10.74
C GLY A 43 11.71 -2.46 9.48
N PRO A 44 12.94 -2.28 8.96
CA PRO A 44 13.44 -3.05 7.82
C PRO A 44 13.46 -4.56 8.06
N LYS A 45 13.85 -5.01 9.26
CA LYS A 45 13.88 -6.44 9.63
C LYS A 45 12.48 -7.05 9.65
N MET A 46 11.50 -6.31 10.17
CA MET A 46 10.10 -6.73 10.13
C MET A 46 9.61 -6.91 8.68
N ILE A 47 9.95 -5.98 7.80
CA ILE A 47 9.59 -6.06 6.37
C ILE A 47 10.25 -7.28 5.72
N ASP A 48 11.53 -7.54 6.00
CA ASP A 48 12.24 -8.71 5.50
C ASP A 48 11.60 -10.00 6.01
N TYR A 49 11.32 -10.08 7.30
CA TYR A 49 10.66 -11.23 7.91
C TYR A 49 9.30 -11.51 7.26
N LEU A 50 8.44 -10.49 7.10
CA LEU A 50 7.14 -10.64 6.47
C LEU A 50 7.26 -11.09 5.01
N HIS A 51 8.23 -10.52 4.27
CA HIS A 51 8.45 -10.91 2.89
C HIS A 51 8.87 -12.37 2.76
N ASP A 52 9.77 -12.84 3.61
CA ASP A 52 10.38 -14.16 3.49
C ASP A 52 9.51 -15.27 4.09
N ASN A 53 8.73 -14.96 5.13
CA ASN A 53 7.99 -15.95 5.93
C ASN A 53 6.46 -15.85 5.78
N SER A 54 5.96 -15.03 4.86
CA SER A 54 4.51 -14.86 4.67
C SER A 54 4.15 -14.49 3.23
N GLN A 55 2.84 -14.47 2.96
CA GLN A 55 2.31 -13.97 1.69
C GLN A 55 2.34 -12.43 1.58
N VAL A 56 2.76 -11.72 2.64
CA VAL A 56 2.80 -10.27 2.65
C VAL A 56 3.93 -9.76 1.78
N LYS A 57 3.57 -8.99 0.74
CA LYS A 57 4.50 -8.33 -0.16
C LYS A 57 4.10 -6.86 -0.24
N TYR A 58 5.10 -6.00 -0.24
CA TYR A 58 4.93 -4.55 -0.34
C TYR A 58 5.58 -4.00 -1.60
N ARG A 59 5.31 -2.74 -1.89
CA ARG A 59 6.03 -1.91 -2.84
C ARG A 59 6.15 -0.49 -2.30
N ASN A 60 7.20 0.21 -2.69
CA ASN A 60 7.39 1.61 -2.34
C ASN A 60 6.42 2.51 -3.11
N LEU A 61 6.11 3.65 -2.52
CA LEU A 61 5.34 4.71 -3.13
C LEU A 61 6.29 5.84 -3.55
N ALA A 62 6.81 5.75 -4.79
CA ALA A 62 7.85 6.63 -5.30
C ALA A 62 7.50 8.13 -5.25
N HIS A 63 6.22 8.47 -5.38
CA HIS A 63 5.74 9.85 -5.44
C HIS A 63 4.74 10.16 -4.29
N TYR A 64 4.93 9.54 -3.16
CA TYR A 64 4.14 9.82 -1.96
C TYR A 64 5.04 10.46 -0.92
N PRO A 65 5.03 11.80 -0.81
CA PRO A 65 5.93 12.53 0.08
C PRO A 65 5.60 12.29 1.54
N ASP A 66 6.58 12.55 2.40
CA ASP A 66 6.32 12.73 3.82
C ASP A 66 5.35 13.91 4.03
N TYR A 67 4.66 13.96 5.17
CA TYR A 67 3.68 15.04 5.45
C TYR A 67 4.34 16.43 5.49
N PHE A 68 5.62 16.51 5.81
CA PHE A 68 6.42 17.72 5.85
C PHE A 68 7.75 17.47 5.16
N PRO A 69 7.77 17.34 3.81
CA PRO A 69 8.98 16.94 3.07
C PRO A 69 10.12 17.95 3.19
N ASP A 70 9.79 19.23 3.44
CA ASP A 70 10.78 20.30 3.62
C ASP A 70 11.47 20.29 5.00
N ASN A 71 11.01 19.46 5.93
CA ASN A 71 11.62 19.34 7.24
C ASN A 71 12.96 18.56 7.15
N PRO A 72 13.88 18.76 8.14
CA PRO A 72 15.11 17.97 8.20
C PRO A 72 14.83 16.47 8.07
N GLY A 73 15.50 15.82 7.13
CA GLY A 73 15.32 14.41 6.84
C GLY A 73 14.03 14.01 6.11
N GLY A 74 13.20 15.01 5.73
CA GLY A 74 11.99 14.76 4.93
C GLY A 74 12.31 14.25 3.53
N LYS A 75 11.41 13.46 2.93
CA LYS A 75 11.57 12.88 1.59
C LYS A 75 10.33 13.11 0.73
N GLU A 76 10.56 13.32 -0.57
CA GLU A 76 9.52 13.50 -1.59
C GLU A 76 8.82 12.18 -1.98
N GLY A 77 9.28 11.04 -1.46
CA GLY A 77 8.69 9.74 -1.73
C GLY A 77 9.48 8.56 -1.19
N ASN A 78 9.06 7.36 -1.57
CA ASN A 78 9.71 6.08 -1.29
C ASN A 78 9.78 5.64 0.18
N ARG A 79 9.36 6.46 1.13
CA ARG A 79 9.34 6.10 2.56
C ARG A 79 8.08 5.38 2.97
N SER A 80 6.96 5.73 2.35
CA SER A 80 5.69 5.02 2.50
C SER A 80 5.63 3.80 1.59
N MET A 81 4.94 2.76 2.03
CA MET A 81 4.74 1.52 1.28
C MET A 81 3.27 1.13 1.28
N GLU A 82 2.84 0.44 0.23
CA GLU A 82 1.53 -0.20 0.19
C GLU A 82 1.67 -1.70 -0.08
N PRO A 83 0.74 -2.55 0.42
CA PRO A 83 0.70 -3.95 0.04
C PRO A 83 0.45 -4.10 -1.47
N GLU A 84 1.16 -5.02 -2.11
CA GLU A 84 0.89 -5.35 -3.50
C GLU A 84 -0.54 -5.88 -3.69
N PRO A 85 -1.23 -5.48 -4.76
CA PRO A 85 -2.56 -5.99 -5.08
C PRO A 85 -2.58 -7.51 -5.15
N ILE A 86 -3.71 -8.10 -4.76
CA ILE A 86 -3.91 -9.54 -4.80
C ILE A 86 -5.30 -9.88 -5.36
N ASN A 87 -5.41 -11.05 -6.00
CA ASN A 87 -6.72 -11.56 -6.41
C ASN A 87 -7.42 -12.19 -5.21
N GLY A 88 -8.50 -11.58 -4.76
CA GLY A 88 -9.27 -12.01 -3.59
C GLY A 88 -9.89 -13.41 -3.72
N THR A 89 -10.01 -13.97 -4.94
CA THR A 89 -10.51 -15.35 -5.09
C THR A 89 -9.60 -16.39 -4.41
N GLN A 90 -8.34 -16.05 -4.15
CA GLN A 90 -7.41 -16.91 -3.41
C GLN A 90 -7.87 -17.14 -1.97
N LEU A 91 -8.67 -16.25 -1.41
CA LEU A 91 -9.25 -16.41 -0.07
C LEU A 91 -10.38 -17.45 -0.02
N GLY A 92 -10.94 -17.83 -1.18
CA GLY A 92 -12.11 -18.72 -1.24
C GLY A 92 -13.30 -18.12 -0.48
N ASN A 93 -13.88 -18.88 0.43
CA ASN A 93 -15.04 -18.45 1.23
C ASN A 93 -14.75 -17.28 2.17
N ASP A 94 -13.50 -17.01 2.49
CA ASP A 94 -13.13 -15.90 3.38
C ASP A 94 -13.16 -14.54 2.67
N LEU A 95 -13.23 -14.50 1.34
CA LEU A 95 -13.39 -13.25 0.60
C LEU A 95 -14.62 -12.45 1.08
N GLY A 96 -15.72 -13.14 1.35
CA GLY A 96 -16.96 -12.52 1.86
C GLY A 96 -16.84 -11.95 3.27
N LYS A 97 -15.88 -12.42 4.07
CA LYS A 97 -15.64 -11.95 5.44
C LYS A 97 -14.81 -10.66 5.50
N LEU A 98 -14.09 -10.32 4.44
CA LEU A 98 -13.35 -9.06 4.39
C LEU A 98 -14.33 -7.89 4.35
N ARG A 99 -14.01 -6.82 5.07
CA ARG A 99 -14.73 -5.55 4.93
C ARG A 99 -14.66 -5.03 3.50
N GLU A 100 -15.68 -4.29 3.10
CA GLU A 100 -15.62 -3.52 1.85
C GLU A 100 -14.47 -2.51 1.89
N GLN A 101 -13.92 -2.23 0.72
CA GLN A 101 -12.90 -1.19 0.56
C GLN A 101 -13.50 0.17 0.93
N HIS A 102 -12.71 1.03 1.54
CA HIS A 102 -13.17 2.38 1.86
C HIS A 102 -13.50 3.15 0.56
N PRO A 103 -14.65 3.83 0.48
CA PRO A 103 -15.08 4.51 -0.77
C PRO A 103 -14.06 5.47 -1.36
N GLN A 104 -13.21 6.10 -0.53
CA GLN A 104 -12.14 6.99 -1.00
C GLN A 104 -10.99 6.27 -1.70
N THR A 105 -10.91 4.95 -1.61
CA THR A 105 -9.86 4.12 -2.21
C THR A 105 -10.39 3.23 -3.33
N ALA A 106 -11.58 3.53 -3.82
CA ALA A 106 -12.22 2.86 -4.93
C ALA A 106 -13.00 3.86 -5.78
N PHE A 107 -13.10 3.60 -7.09
CA PHE A 107 -14.03 4.30 -7.95
C PHE A 107 -15.38 3.62 -7.81
N THR A 108 -16.35 4.33 -7.24
CA THR A 108 -17.71 3.82 -7.01
C THR A 108 -18.71 4.65 -7.80
N MET A 109 -19.46 4.01 -8.68
CA MET A 109 -20.55 4.64 -9.44
C MET A 109 -21.71 3.64 -9.57
N GLY A 110 -22.74 3.79 -8.75
CA GLY A 110 -23.84 2.82 -8.67
C GLY A 110 -23.31 1.43 -8.29
N PRO A 111 -23.59 0.38 -9.10
CA PRO A 111 -23.09 -0.97 -8.83
C PRO A 111 -21.61 -1.17 -9.21
N ILE A 112 -20.99 -0.19 -9.86
CA ILE A 112 -19.59 -0.25 -10.24
C ILE A 112 -18.74 0.08 -9.03
N ASN A 113 -17.86 -0.84 -8.66
CA ASN A 113 -16.87 -0.65 -7.61
C ASN A 113 -15.53 -1.21 -8.11
N MET A 114 -14.59 -0.33 -8.41
CA MET A 114 -13.25 -0.67 -8.90
C MET A 114 -12.21 -0.17 -7.90
N ASN A 115 -11.50 -1.11 -7.30
CA ASN A 115 -10.42 -0.79 -6.39
C ASN A 115 -9.18 -0.30 -7.15
N PHE A 116 -8.50 0.68 -6.61
CA PHE A 116 -7.22 1.18 -7.12
C PHE A 116 -6.18 1.24 -6.00
N THR A 117 -4.93 1.22 -6.40
CA THR A 117 -3.79 1.39 -5.51
C THR A 117 -3.54 2.88 -5.25
N GLN A 118 -2.67 3.21 -4.30
CA GLN A 118 -2.31 4.61 -4.02
C GLN A 118 -1.75 5.30 -5.27
N VAL A 119 -0.85 4.65 -5.99
CA VAL A 119 -0.26 5.20 -7.23
C VAL A 119 -1.31 5.38 -8.33
N GLU A 120 -2.18 4.40 -8.52
CA GLU A 120 -3.29 4.50 -9.49
C GLU A 120 -4.26 5.61 -9.10
N GLY A 121 -4.55 5.74 -7.80
CA GLY A 121 -5.39 6.83 -7.28
C GLY A 121 -4.82 8.21 -7.55
N GLN A 122 -3.51 8.39 -7.35
CA GLN A 122 -2.84 9.66 -7.67
C GLN A 122 -2.96 10.00 -9.17
N LEU A 123 -2.73 9.03 -10.06
CA LEU A 123 -2.87 9.24 -11.50
C LEU A 123 -4.31 9.60 -11.89
N LEU A 124 -5.29 8.86 -11.37
CA LEU A 124 -6.70 9.01 -11.74
C LEU A 124 -7.30 10.32 -11.21
N LEU A 125 -7.10 10.59 -9.91
CA LEU A 125 -7.68 11.76 -9.24
C LEU A 125 -6.96 13.06 -9.61
N GLY A 126 -5.66 12.98 -9.84
CA GLY A 126 -4.86 14.11 -10.30
C GLY A 126 -4.94 14.36 -11.81
N ALA A 127 -5.66 13.54 -12.57
CA ALA A 127 -5.71 13.57 -14.03
C ALA A 127 -4.31 13.66 -14.69
N LEU A 128 -3.32 13.00 -14.08
CA LEU A 128 -1.93 13.04 -14.52
C LEU A 128 -1.73 12.33 -15.87
N PRO A 129 -0.65 12.60 -16.61
CA PRO A 129 -0.39 11.94 -17.89
C PRO A 129 -0.54 10.42 -17.81
N GLY A 130 -1.36 9.84 -18.70
CA GLY A 130 -1.64 8.39 -18.71
C GLY A 130 -2.90 7.96 -17.95
N TRP A 131 -3.58 8.84 -17.23
CA TRP A 131 -4.76 8.47 -16.46
C TRP A 131 -5.88 7.84 -17.31
N LYS A 132 -6.10 8.31 -18.56
CA LYS A 132 -7.13 7.75 -19.47
C LYS A 132 -6.82 6.30 -19.82
N THR A 133 -5.58 6.00 -20.13
CA THR A 133 -5.12 4.64 -20.44
C THR A 133 -5.25 3.73 -19.22
N LEU A 134 -4.88 4.23 -18.05
CA LEU A 134 -5.04 3.49 -16.80
C LEU A 134 -6.52 3.21 -16.51
N PHE A 135 -7.37 4.24 -16.62
CA PHE A 135 -8.82 4.08 -16.42
C PHE A 135 -9.40 3.04 -17.37
N ALA A 136 -9.11 3.15 -18.68
CA ALA A 136 -9.55 2.19 -19.67
C ALA A 136 -9.09 0.76 -19.33
N LYS A 137 -7.85 0.58 -18.91
CA LYS A 137 -7.31 -0.72 -18.48
C LYS A 137 -8.04 -1.29 -17.26
N LEU A 138 -8.28 -0.47 -16.23
CA LEU A 138 -9.00 -0.90 -15.02
C LEU A 138 -10.45 -1.20 -15.34
N PHE A 139 -11.12 -0.36 -16.13
CA PHE A 139 -12.49 -0.57 -16.54
C PHE A 139 -12.66 -1.82 -17.41
N THR A 140 -11.76 -2.05 -18.36
CA THR A 140 -11.76 -3.29 -19.17
C THR A 140 -11.60 -4.53 -18.26
N LYS A 141 -10.68 -4.51 -17.31
CA LYS A 141 -10.56 -5.60 -16.35
C LYS A 141 -11.82 -5.80 -15.54
N TYR A 142 -12.46 -4.73 -15.12
CA TYR A 142 -13.74 -4.78 -14.41
C TYR A 142 -14.83 -5.45 -15.25
N ILE A 143 -14.97 -5.06 -16.54
CA ILE A 143 -15.96 -5.64 -17.44
C ILE A 143 -15.69 -7.13 -17.69
N LEU A 144 -14.44 -7.51 -17.94
CA LEU A 144 -14.06 -8.91 -18.12
C LEU A 144 -14.32 -9.76 -16.87
N ASP A 145 -14.38 -9.11 -15.71
CA ASP A 145 -14.64 -9.74 -14.43
C ASP A 145 -16.14 -9.93 -14.12
N LEU A 146 -17.04 -9.30 -14.88
CA LEU A 146 -18.49 -9.37 -14.63
C LEU A 146 -19.06 -10.79 -14.53
N PRO A 147 -18.70 -11.75 -15.39
CA PRO A 147 -19.23 -13.11 -15.27
C PRO A 147 -18.89 -13.76 -13.92
N MET A 148 -17.71 -13.48 -13.38
CA MET A 148 -17.29 -14.02 -12.11
C MET A 148 -17.94 -13.31 -10.92
N ARG A 149 -18.42 -12.08 -11.10
CA ARG A 149 -19.19 -11.35 -10.07
C ARG A 149 -20.55 -12.01 -9.81
N LEU A 150 -21.12 -12.67 -10.79
CA LEU A 150 -22.32 -13.50 -10.60
C LEU A 150 -22.07 -14.67 -9.65
N LYS A 151 -20.85 -15.22 -9.66
CA LYS A 151 -20.45 -16.36 -8.80
C LYS A 151 -20.00 -15.92 -7.40
N TRP A 152 -19.27 -14.84 -7.29
CA TRP A 152 -18.58 -14.43 -6.07
C TRP A 152 -19.14 -13.16 -5.42
N GLY A 153 -20.21 -12.58 -5.99
CA GLY A 153 -20.78 -11.30 -5.54
C GLY A 153 -20.13 -10.08 -6.21
N TRP A 154 -20.70 -8.91 -5.95
CA TRP A 154 -20.32 -7.66 -6.60
C TRP A 154 -19.04 -7.03 -6.07
N LYS A 155 -18.50 -7.55 -4.97
CA LYS A 155 -17.22 -7.09 -4.40
C LYS A 155 -16.11 -7.22 -5.45
N ASP A 156 -15.28 -6.18 -5.57
CA ASP A 156 -14.12 -6.24 -6.45
C ASP A 156 -13.14 -7.32 -5.94
N ARG A 157 -12.77 -8.21 -6.83
CA ARG A 157 -11.82 -9.28 -6.51
C ARG A 157 -10.38 -8.82 -6.58
N ARG A 158 -10.12 -7.69 -7.19
CA ARG A 158 -8.82 -7.05 -7.11
C ARG A 158 -8.73 -6.30 -5.79
N LEU A 159 -8.12 -6.91 -4.80
CA LEU A 159 -7.90 -6.29 -3.50
C LEU A 159 -6.64 -5.43 -3.56
N THR A 160 -6.73 -4.22 -3.00
CA THR A 160 -5.65 -3.23 -2.99
C THR A 160 -5.48 -2.66 -1.59
N MET A 161 -4.41 -1.93 -1.35
CA MET A 161 -4.15 -1.22 -0.09
C MET A 161 -4.39 -2.11 1.15
N GLY A 162 -5.12 -1.61 2.16
CA GLY A 162 -5.39 -2.32 3.40
C GLY A 162 -6.07 -3.67 3.22
N ASN A 163 -7.00 -3.78 2.26
CA ASN A 163 -7.66 -5.05 1.97
C ASN A 163 -6.69 -6.09 1.39
N ALA A 164 -5.73 -5.66 0.57
CA ALA A 164 -4.67 -6.55 0.09
C ALA A 164 -3.77 -7.02 1.24
N GLY A 165 -3.41 -6.11 2.16
CA GLY A 165 -2.62 -6.45 3.34
C GLY A 165 -3.31 -7.48 4.23
N VAL A 166 -4.58 -7.26 4.56
CA VAL A 166 -5.37 -8.21 5.37
C VAL A 166 -5.53 -9.54 4.64
N ALA A 167 -5.82 -9.53 3.32
CA ALA A 167 -5.95 -10.75 2.54
C ALA A 167 -4.68 -11.60 2.55
N ARG A 168 -3.52 -10.96 2.38
CA ARG A 168 -2.21 -11.63 2.41
C ARG A 168 -1.89 -12.21 3.80
N LEU A 169 -2.24 -11.49 4.88
CA LEU A 169 -2.11 -12.02 6.24
C LEU A 169 -3.01 -13.23 6.48
N VAL A 170 -4.28 -13.18 6.02
CA VAL A 170 -5.19 -14.33 6.13
C VAL A 170 -4.67 -15.53 5.36
N LEU A 171 -4.12 -15.34 4.16
CA LEU A 171 -3.49 -16.43 3.40
C LEU A 171 -2.29 -17.01 4.14
N SER A 172 -1.44 -16.16 4.72
CA SER A 172 -0.27 -16.61 5.51
C SER A 172 -0.62 -17.44 6.73
N LEU A 173 -1.85 -17.30 7.26
CA LEU A 173 -2.34 -18.11 8.37
C LEU A 173 -2.88 -19.48 7.92
N LYS A 174 -3.03 -19.70 6.61
CA LYS A 174 -3.54 -20.95 6.02
C LYS A 174 -2.45 -21.84 5.47
N ASP A 175 -1.27 -21.24 5.21
CA ASP A 175 -0.06 -21.95 4.79
C ASP A 175 0.62 -22.60 6.00
#